data_1560d81e88f39640a57e72234d2d8c47
#
_entry.id   1560d81e88f39640a57e72234d2d8c47
#
_cell.length_a   1.000
_cell.length_b   1.000
_cell.length_c   1.000
_cell.angle_alpha   90.00
_cell.angle_beta   90.00
_cell.angle_gamma   90.00
#
_symmetry.space_group_name_H-M   'P 1'
#
loop_
_entity.id
_entity.type
_entity.pdbx_description
1 polymer ?
#
loop_
_entity_poly.entity_id
_entity_poly.type
_entity_poly.pdbx_seq_one_letter_code
_entity_poly.pdbx_strand_id
1 'polypeptide(L)'
;PAVELICNKHASLYIQADEYKIVGKYLLEAMKEVLGDACTDDILDAWGAAYWALADIMINREAALYKQSQGWTNWRQFRISKKVPESDEITSFYLEPVDGKPLPPFRPGQYISVSVQVPELKYPQARQYSLSDTPRSDYYRISVKKETGLDPRAPGAKRHPGYVSNVLHDMIKEGDLIDVSHPYGDFFLSTAEATHPIVLLSAGVGMTPMMSILNTITKKKQRKIHFIHGSRTTEARAFKSHVQKLENEIPNMQVTYFLSRPGDSDQLGVDYHHAGRIDLQKLDGPSHLYLDNPSTEYYICGPDTFMTQMEEALKAYGVGDDRIKMELFGTGGVPHN
;
A
#
# COMPACT_ATOMS: atom_id res chain seq x y z
N PRO A 1 4.98 -15.66 5.10
CA PRO A 1 4.71 -14.24 4.79
C PRO A 1 5.17 -13.85 3.38
N ALA A 2 6.47 -14.04 3.02
CA ALA A 2 7.01 -13.61 1.72
C ALA A 2 6.28 -14.22 0.51
N VAL A 3 5.97 -15.51 0.51
CA VAL A 3 5.22 -16.18 -0.56
C VAL A 3 3.82 -15.57 -0.72
N GLU A 4 3.12 -15.29 0.36
CA GLU A 4 1.79 -14.68 0.33
C GLU A 4 1.81 -13.29 -0.32
N LEU A 5 2.77 -12.45 0.06
CA LEU A 5 2.98 -11.13 -0.54
C LEU A 5 3.23 -11.23 -2.05
N ILE A 6 4.12 -12.14 -2.47
CA ILE A 6 4.45 -12.33 -3.89
C ILE A 6 3.23 -12.85 -4.66
N CYS A 7 2.52 -13.86 -4.15
CA CYS A 7 1.34 -14.41 -4.81
C CYS A 7 0.22 -13.38 -4.99
N ASN A 8 -0.01 -12.51 -4.00
CA ASN A 8 -0.98 -11.42 -4.15
C ASN A 8 -0.55 -10.42 -5.24
N LYS A 9 0.74 -10.07 -5.31
CA LYS A 9 1.28 -9.21 -6.38
C LYS A 9 1.15 -9.86 -7.75
N HIS A 10 1.52 -11.13 -7.89
CA HIS A 10 1.35 -11.90 -9.13
C HIS A 10 -0.12 -11.98 -9.56
N ALA A 11 -1.01 -12.32 -8.63
CA ALA A 11 -2.44 -12.39 -8.91
C ALA A 11 -3.00 -11.04 -9.38
N SER A 12 -2.54 -9.92 -8.81
CA SER A 12 -2.96 -8.58 -9.23
C SER A 12 -2.45 -8.17 -10.63
N LEU A 13 -1.49 -8.91 -11.17
CA LEU A 13 -0.94 -8.74 -12.52
C LEU A 13 -1.42 -9.85 -13.47
N TYR A 14 -2.24 -10.78 -12.97
CA TYR A 14 -2.75 -11.94 -13.70
C TYR A 14 -1.67 -12.88 -14.23
N ILE A 15 -0.58 -13.06 -13.48
CA ILE A 15 0.47 -14.03 -13.81
C ILE A 15 -0.14 -15.44 -13.86
N GLN A 16 0.14 -16.15 -14.95
CA GLN A 16 -0.37 -17.50 -15.20
C GLN A 16 0.68 -18.58 -14.93
N ALA A 17 0.22 -19.80 -14.65
CA ALA A 17 1.10 -20.93 -14.34
C ALA A 17 2.15 -21.20 -15.45
N ASP A 18 1.79 -20.98 -16.73
CA ASP A 18 2.71 -21.19 -17.84
C ASP A 18 3.87 -20.19 -17.89
N GLU A 19 3.71 -19.00 -17.30
CA GLU A 19 4.76 -17.98 -17.28
C GLU A 19 5.91 -18.35 -16.35
N TYR A 20 5.68 -19.22 -15.36
CA TYR A 20 6.72 -19.76 -14.50
C TYR A 20 7.77 -20.57 -15.28
N LYS A 21 7.38 -21.22 -16.38
CA LYS A 21 8.32 -21.92 -17.27
C LYS A 21 9.31 -20.95 -17.91
N ILE A 22 8.85 -19.75 -18.27
CA ILE A 22 9.70 -18.71 -18.87
C ILE A 22 10.72 -18.24 -17.84
N VAL A 23 10.27 -17.88 -16.65
CA VAL A 23 11.15 -17.41 -15.57
C VAL A 23 12.15 -18.48 -15.16
N GLY A 24 11.71 -19.73 -14.96
CA GLY A 24 12.58 -20.85 -14.58
C GLY A 24 13.68 -21.11 -15.61
N LYS A 25 13.33 -21.11 -16.91
CA LYS A 25 14.28 -21.26 -18.00
C LYS A 25 15.39 -20.19 -17.94
N TYR A 26 14.99 -18.92 -17.96
CA TYR A 26 15.97 -17.82 -18.00
C TYR A 26 16.75 -17.65 -16.70
N LEU A 27 16.17 -18.02 -15.55
CA LEU A 27 16.90 -18.05 -14.29
C LEU A 27 18.06 -19.05 -14.34
N LEU A 28 17.80 -20.29 -14.79
CA LEU A 28 18.83 -21.33 -14.87
C LEU A 28 19.89 -21.00 -15.96
N GLU A 29 19.47 -20.44 -17.08
CA GLU A 29 20.40 -19.98 -18.14
C GLU A 29 21.31 -18.85 -17.60
N ALA A 30 20.76 -17.85 -16.89
CA ALA A 30 21.53 -16.78 -16.29
C ALA A 30 22.50 -17.28 -15.20
N MET A 31 22.09 -18.26 -14.40
CA MET A 31 22.99 -18.90 -13.42
C MET A 31 24.19 -19.57 -14.11
N LYS A 32 23.94 -20.30 -15.20
CA LYS A 32 25.02 -20.94 -15.97
C LYS A 32 25.98 -19.90 -16.57
N GLU A 33 25.44 -18.82 -17.13
CA GLU A 33 26.22 -17.72 -17.71
C GLU A 33 27.12 -17.04 -16.67
N VAL A 34 26.54 -16.68 -15.49
CA VAL A 34 27.25 -15.93 -14.44
C VAL A 34 28.29 -16.79 -13.71
N LEU A 35 27.97 -18.05 -13.41
CA LEU A 35 28.84 -18.95 -12.63
C LEU A 35 29.83 -19.71 -13.47
N GLY A 36 29.63 -19.78 -14.81
CA GLY A 36 30.51 -20.50 -15.75
C GLY A 36 30.71 -21.96 -15.34
N ASP A 37 31.97 -22.41 -15.38
CA ASP A 37 32.35 -23.79 -15.07
C ASP A 37 32.06 -24.25 -13.64
N ALA A 38 31.83 -23.30 -12.72
CA ALA A 38 31.40 -23.61 -11.35
C ALA A 38 29.94 -24.10 -11.29
N CYS A 39 29.12 -23.82 -12.32
CA CYS A 39 27.74 -24.27 -12.44
C CYS A 39 27.66 -25.61 -13.17
N THR A 40 27.92 -26.69 -12.46
CA THR A 40 27.81 -28.07 -13.01
C THR A 40 26.35 -28.42 -13.29
N ASP A 41 26.15 -29.49 -14.10
CA ASP A 41 24.79 -29.95 -14.39
C ASP A 41 24.05 -30.41 -13.13
N ASP A 42 24.73 -31.04 -12.18
CA ASP A 42 24.14 -31.40 -10.87
C ASP A 42 23.63 -30.15 -10.06
N ILE A 43 24.38 -29.06 -10.17
CA ILE A 43 23.97 -27.78 -9.51
C ILE A 43 22.75 -27.22 -10.23
N LEU A 44 22.71 -27.22 -11.56
CA LEU A 44 21.55 -26.76 -12.33
C LEU A 44 20.31 -27.60 -12.04
N ASP A 45 20.46 -28.92 -11.97
CA ASP A 45 19.34 -29.83 -11.66
C ASP A 45 18.82 -29.60 -10.26
N ALA A 46 19.70 -29.41 -9.28
CA ALA A 46 19.30 -29.08 -7.89
C ALA A 46 18.55 -27.74 -7.81
N TRP A 47 19.03 -26.71 -8.49
CA TRP A 47 18.36 -25.41 -8.55
C TRP A 47 17.05 -25.45 -9.31
N GLY A 48 17.00 -26.24 -10.41
CA GLY A 48 15.76 -26.50 -11.15
C GLY A 48 14.70 -27.14 -10.26
N ALA A 49 15.08 -28.18 -9.50
CA ALA A 49 14.18 -28.84 -8.55
C ALA A 49 13.69 -27.88 -7.46
N ALA A 50 14.58 -27.05 -6.88
CA ALA A 50 14.21 -26.05 -5.88
C ALA A 50 13.28 -24.98 -6.45
N TYR A 51 13.54 -24.48 -7.66
CA TYR A 51 12.68 -23.51 -8.35
C TYR A 51 11.27 -24.07 -8.54
N TRP A 52 11.14 -25.29 -9.08
CA TRP A 52 9.83 -25.88 -9.36
C TRP A 52 9.05 -26.19 -8.07
N ALA A 53 9.74 -26.61 -7.01
CA ALA A 53 9.09 -26.80 -5.72
C ALA A 53 8.47 -25.50 -5.17
N LEU A 54 9.18 -24.37 -5.31
CA LEU A 54 8.65 -23.06 -4.95
C LEU A 54 7.55 -22.60 -5.91
N ALA A 55 7.75 -22.76 -7.21
CA ALA A 55 6.79 -22.39 -8.24
C ALA A 55 5.45 -23.11 -8.06
N ASP A 56 5.44 -24.39 -7.75
CA ASP A 56 4.22 -25.18 -7.49
C ASP A 56 3.44 -24.63 -6.30
N ILE A 57 4.13 -24.24 -5.22
CA ILE A 57 3.50 -23.60 -4.05
C ILE A 57 2.82 -22.29 -4.47
N MET A 58 3.51 -21.47 -5.24
CA MET A 58 3.00 -20.16 -5.68
C MET A 58 1.85 -20.30 -6.67
N ILE A 59 1.97 -21.17 -7.68
CA ILE A 59 0.92 -21.45 -8.67
C ILE A 59 -0.37 -21.92 -7.97
N ASN A 60 -0.26 -22.84 -7.02
CA ASN A 60 -1.42 -23.33 -6.26
C ASN A 60 -2.05 -22.20 -5.43
N ARG A 61 -1.25 -21.34 -4.82
CA ARG A 61 -1.76 -20.20 -4.04
C ARG A 61 -2.44 -19.18 -4.93
N GLU A 62 -1.86 -18.84 -6.06
CA GLU A 62 -2.43 -17.91 -7.05
C GLU A 62 -3.74 -18.45 -7.65
N ALA A 63 -3.80 -19.75 -7.96
CA ALA A 63 -5.03 -20.39 -8.38
C ALA A 63 -6.16 -20.26 -7.33
N ALA A 64 -5.83 -20.36 -6.04
CA ALA A 64 -6.79 -20.14 -4.97
C ALA A 64 -7.24 -18.66 -4.89
N LEU A 65 -6.35 -17.70 -5.12
CA LEU A 65 -6.69 -16.27 -5.19
C LEU A 65 -7.61 -15.99 -6.39
N TYR A 66 -7.34 -16.55 -7.56
CA TYR A 66 -8.21 -16.41 -8.74
C TYR A 66 -9.61 -16.99 -8.50
N LYS A 67 -9.73 -18.11 -7.78
CA LYS A 67 -11.06 -18.66 -7.41
C LYS A 67 -11.85 -17.70 -6.50
N GLN A 68 -11.18 -16.96 -5.63
CA GLN A 68 -11.82 -15.99 -4.75
C GLN A 68 -12.31 -14.72 -5.49
N SER A 69 -11.78 -14.44 -6.68
CA SER A 69 -12.16 -13.27 -7.48
C SER A 69 -13.53 -13.37 -8.17
N GLN A 70 -14.30 -14.43 -7.92
CA GLN A 70 -15.65 -14.63 -8.43
C GLN A 70 -15.79 -14.48 -9.95
N GLY A 71 -14.77 -14.94 -10.70
CA GLY A 71 -14.74 -14.86 -12.16
C GLY A 71 -14.12 -13.58 -12.74
N TRP A 72 -13.71 -12.64 -11.91
CA TRP A 72 -12.90 -11.51 -12.38
C TRP A 72 -11.41 -11.91 -12.41
N THR A 73 -11.00 -12.53 -13.49
CA THR A 73 -9.66 -13.14 -13.66
C THR A 73 -8.82 -12.46 -14.75
N ASN A 74 -9.20 -11.25 -15.19
CA ASN A 74 -8.48 -10.48 -16.19
C ASN A 74 -8.73 -8.98 -15.98
N TRP A 75 -7.96 -8.16 -16.68
CA TRP A 75 -8.12 -6.70 -16.66
C TRP A 75 -9.56 -6.31 -17.01
N ARG A 76 -10.11 -5.36 -16.26
CA ARG A 76 -11.45 -4.82 -16.43
C ARG A 76 -11.33 -3.33 -16.63
N GLN A 77 -12.08 -2.78 -17.61
CA GLN A 77 -12.03 -1.36 -17.92
C GLN A 77 -12.83 -0.52 -16.92
N PHE A 78 -12.20 0.53 -16.47
CA PHE A 78 -12.79 1.54 -15.60
C PHE A 78 -12.65 2.92 -16.21
N ARG A 79 -13.66 3.75 -15.98
CA ARG A 79 -13.65 5.16 -16.32
C ARG A 79 -13.19 5.97 -15.12
N ILE A 80 -12.31 6.93 -15.34
CA ILE A 80 -12.01 7.96 -14.35
C ILE A 80 -13.20 8.89 -14.25
N SER A 81 -14.06 8.72 -13.25
CA SER A 81 -15.23 9.57 -13.07
C SER A 81 -14.92 10.90 -12.40
N LYS A 82 -13.84 10.95 -11.60
CA LYS A 82 -13.44 12.15 -10.89
C LYS A 82 -11.95 12.11 -10.51
N LYS A 83 -11.29 13.28 -10.57
CA LYS A 83 -9.96 13.54 -10.04
C LYS A 83 -10.04 14.60 -8.95
N VAL A 84 -9.51 14.32 -7.76
CA VAL A 84 -9.52 15.27 -6.64
C VAL A 84 -8.12 15.45 -6.10
N PRO A 85 -7.51 16.65 -6.21
CA PRO A 85 -6.27 16.97 -5.51
C PRO A 85 -6.49 16.86 -3.99
N GLU A 86 -5.70 16.02 -3.33
CA GLU A 86 -5.75 15.84 -1.87
C GLU A 86 -4.61 16.60 -1.17
N SER A 87 -3.52 16.83 -1.88
CA SER A 87 -2.36 17.61 -1.47
C SER A 87 -1.61 18.11 -2.70
N ASP A 88 -0.48 18.80 -2.51
CA ASP A 88 0.38 19.25 -3.59
C ASP A 88 1.01 18.11 -4.42
N GLU A 89 1.09 16.91 -3.85
CA GLU A 89 1.71 15.75 -4.50
C GLU A 89 0.77 14.54 -4.69
N ILE A 90 -0.41 14.52 -4.06
CA ILE A 90 -1.34 13.37 -4.08
C ILE A 90 -2.68 13.76 -4.69
N THR A 91 -3.15 12.97 -5.65
CA THR A 91 -4.47 13.10 -6.28
C THR A 91 -5.26 11.80 -6.11
N SER A 92 -6.51 11.92 -5.71
CA SER A 92 -7.49 10.82 -5.69
C SER A 92 -8.15 10.66 -7.05
N PHE A 93 -8.23 9.40 -7.51
CA PHE A 93 -8.90 8.97 -8.74
C PHE A 93 -10.07 8.08 -8.36
N TYR A 94 -11.25 8.45 -8.81
CA TYR A 94 -12.47 7.67 -8.65
C TYR A 94 -12.69 6.84 -9.92
N LEU A 95 -12.82 5.52 -9.75
CA LEU A 95 -12.80 4.53 -10.81
C LEU A 95 -14.14 3.82 -10.87
N GLU A 96 -14.93 4.06 -11.92
CA GLU A 96 -16.24 3.43 -12.13
C GLU A 96 -16.14 2.36 -13.20
N PRO A 97 -16.71 1.15 -13.00
CA PRO A 97 -16.65 0.09 -13.99
C PRO A 97 -17.48 0.44 -15.24
N VAL A 98 -16.90 0.28 -16.43
CA VAL A 98 -17.54 0.63 -17.71
C VAL A 98 -18.69 -0.32 -18.03
N ASP A 99 -18.60 -1.57 -17.61
CA ASP A 99 -19.62 -2.60 -17.87
C ASP A 99 -20.87 -2.49 -16.98
N GLY A 100 -20.91 -1.52 -16.07
CA GLY A 100 -22.02 -1.26 -15.17
C GLY A 100 -22.29 -2.36 -14.13
N LYS A 101 -21.44 -3.41 -14.05
CA LYS A 101 -21.60 -4.46 -13.05
C LYS A 101 -21.13 -3.97 -11.69
N PRO A 102 -21.82 -4.32 -10.60
CA PRO A 102 -21.38 -3.94 -9.26
C PRO A 102 -19.98 -4.47 -8.97
N LEU A 103 -19.25 -3.70 -8.17
CA LEU A 103 -17.91 -4.09 -7.71
C LEU A 103 -18.00 -5.10 -6.58
N PRO A 104 -17.15 -6.12 -6.58
CA PRO A 104 -17.05 -7.04 -5.45
C PRO A 104 -16.56 -6.29 -4.20
N PRO A 105 -16.97 -6.74 -3.00
CA PRO A 105 -16.40 -6.22 -1.76
C PRO A 105 -14.91 -6.54 -1.70
N PHE A 106 -14.14 -5.59 -1.13
CA PHE A 106 -12.74 -5.81 -0.81
C PHE A 106 -12.51 -5.63 0.69
N ARG A 107 -11.36 -6.10 1.18
CA ARG A 107 -10.94 -5.87 2.57
C ARG A 107 -10.22 -4.53 2.67
N PRO A 108 -10.62 -3.62 3.59
CA PRO A 108 -9.94 -2.33 3.77
C PRO A 108 -8.45 -2.51 4.03
N GLY A 109 -7.61 -1.88 3.23
CA GLY A 109 -6.16 -2.07 3.19
C GLY A 109 -5.66 -2.75 1.90
N GLN A 110 -6.50 -3.50 1.20
CA GLN A 110 -6.14 -4.12 -0.08
C GLN A 110 -5.88 -3.07 -1.17
N TYR A 111 -5.22 -3.50 -2.23
CA TYR A 111 -4.85 -2.70 -3.40
C TYR A 111 -5.41 -3.29 -4.70
N ILE A 112 -5.40 -2.49 -5.74
CA ILE A 112 -5.62 -2.89 -7.13
C ILE A 112 -4.37 -2.59 -7.95
N SER A 113 -4.16 -3.34 -9.04
CA SER A 113 -3.23 -2.94 -10.09
C SER A 113 -3.95 -2.09 -11.12
N VAL A 114 -3.29 -1.02 -11.54
CA VAL A 114 -3.73 -0.14 -12.63
C VAL A 114 -2.73 -0.27 -13.75
N SER A 115 -3.20 -0.56 -14.97
CA SER A 115 -2.40 -0.66 -16.18
C SER A 115 -2.72 0.48 -17.13
N VAL A 116 -1.69 1.18 -17.56
CA VAL A 116 -1.79 2.31 -18.50
C VAL A 116 -0.71 2.23 -19.57
N GLN A 117 -1.02 2.78 -20.77
CA GLN A 117 0.00 2.98 -21.79
C GLN A 117 0.89 4.16 -21.40
N VAL A 118 2.19 3.92 -21.36
CA VAL A 118 3.21 4.96 -21.19
C VAL A 118 3.78 5.30 -22.57
N PRO A 119 3.72 6.56 -23.03
CA PRO A 119 4.09 6.91 -24.39
C PRO A 119 5.50 6.49 -24.82
N GLU A 120 6.45 6.53 -23.88
CA GLU A 120 7.87 6.20 -24.15
C GLU A 120 8.15 4.69 -24.14
N LEU A 121 7.16 3.87 -23.74
CA LEU A 121 7.35 2.42 -23.57
C LEU A 121 6.50 1.61 -24.55
N LYS A 122 7.08 0.53 -25.01
CA LYS A 122 6.43 -0.37 -25.98
C LYS A 122 5.19 -1.07 -25.42
N TYR A 123 5.22 -1.40 -24.12
CA TYR A 123 4.17 -2.18 -23.46
C TYR A 123 3.51 -1.36 -22.35
N PRO A 124 2.20 -1.61 -22.08
CA PRO A 124 1.53 -1.02 -20.93
C PRO A 124 2.29 -1.30 -19.64
N GLN A 125 2.20 -0.39 -18.71
CA GLN A 125 2.85 -0.50 -17.40
C GLN A 125 1.78 -0.62 -16.32
N ALA A 126 1.96 -1.61 -15.45
CA ALA A 126 1.07 -1.80 -14.30
C ALA A 126 1.76 -1.37 -12.99
N ARG A 127 0.97 -0.77 -12.07
CA ARG A 127 1.41 -0.48 -10.70
C ARG A 127 0.28 -0.74 -9.72
N GLN A 128 0.64 -1.23 -8.53
CA GLN A 128 -0.29 -1.41 -7.43
C GLN A 128 -0.55 -0.08 -6.73
N TYR A 129 -1.82 0.17 -6.42
CA TYR A 129 -2.29 1.30 -5.62
C TYR A 129 -3.29 0.83 -4.58
N SER A 130 -3.03 1.13 -3.32
CA SER A 130 -3.98 0.84 -2.24
C SER A 130 -5.31 1.52 -2.50
N LEU A 131 -6.39 0.79 -2.25
CA LEU A 131 -7.73 1.38 -2.21
C LEU A 131 -7.79 2.33 -1.02
N SER A 132 -8.24 3.56 -1.25
CA SER A 132 -8.18 4.65 -0.27
C SER A 132 -9.54 5.06 0.28
N ASP A 133 -10.59 4.32 -0.04
CA ASP A 133 -11.94 4.52 0.52
C ASP A 133 -12.50 3.22 1.09
N THR A 134 -13.62 3.31 1.79
CA THR A 134 -14.39 2.15 2.27
C THR A 134 -14.85 1.28 1.11
N PRO A 135 -15.06 -0.05 1.31
CA PRO A 135 -15.65 -0.90 0.29
C PRO A 135 -17.02 -0.40 -0.17
N ARG A 136 -17.20 -0.35 -1.50
CA ARG A 136 -18.40 0.13 -2.20
C ARG A 136 -18.64 -0.72 -3.44
N SER A 137 -19.89 -0.73 -3.92
CA SER A 137 -20.28 -1.45 -5.12
C SER A 137 -20.27 -0.61 -6.40
N ASP A 138 -20.12 0.71 -6.28
CA ASP A 138 -20.27 1.68 -7.37
C ASP A 138 -18.93 2.22 -7.92
N TYR A 139 -17.93 2.43 -7.06
CA TYR A 139 -16.61 2.87 -7.50
C TYR A 139 -15.49 2.35 -6.60
N TYR A 140 -14.27 2.35 -7.12
CA TYR A 140 -13.03 2.29 -6.34
C TYR A 140 -12.37 3.67 -6.30
N ARG A 141 -11.65 3.97 -5.21
CA ARG A 141 -10.79 5.15 -5.13
C ARG A 141 -9.37 4.72 -4.85
N ILE A 142 -8.45 5.21 -5.66
CA ILE A 142 -7.01 5.19 -5.38
C ILE A 142 -6.51 6.61 -5.19
N SER A 143 -5.47 6.80 -4.38
CA SER A 143 -4.86 8.11 -4.18
C SER A 143 -3.38 8.01 -4.47
N VAL A 144 -2.98 8.65 -5.55
CA VAL A 144 -1.67 8.45 -6.19
C VAL A 144 -0.77 9.63 -5.92
N LYS A 145 0.41 9.35 -5.38
CA LYS A 145 1.47 10.34 -5.27
C LYS A 145 2.19 10.47 -6.60
N LYS A 146 2.41 11.70 -7.05
CA LYS A 146 3.22 12.00 -8.24
C LYS A 146 4.70 11.83 -7.91
N GLU A 147 5.36 10.86 -8.54
CA GLU A 147 6.79 10.63 -8.36
C GLU A 147 7.59 11.42 -9.40
N THR A 148 8.11 12.56 -8.98
CA THR A 148 8.84 13.47 -9.87
C THR A 148 10.29 13.06 -10.17
N GLY A 149 10.80 12.02 -9.50
CA GLY A 149 12.18 11.58 -9.61
C GLY A 149 13.18 12.48 -8.84
N LEU A 150 12.69 13.50 -8.16
CA LEU A 150 13.54 14.37 -7.33
C LEU A 150 13.53 13.83 -5.90
N ASP A 151 14.72 13.50 -5.38
CA ASP A 151 14.88 13.21 -3.95
C ASP A 151 15.22 14.53 -3.23
N PRO A 152 14.31 15.09 -2.41
CA PRO A 152 14.58 16.33 -1.69
C PRO A 152 15.69 16.20 -0.64
N ARG A 153 16.13 14.98 -0.32
CA ARG A 153 17.23 14.71 0.62
C ARG A 153 18.59 14.61 -0.03
N ALA A 154 18.62 14.40 -1.35
CA ALA A 154 19.83 14.28 -2.14
C ALA A 154 19.70 15.18 -3.38
N PRO A 155 19.83 16.52 -3.22
CA PRO A 155 19.82 17.44 -4.34
C PRO A 155 20.91 17.05 -5.34
N GLY A 156 20.54 16.63 -6.55
CA GLY A 156 21.45 16.12 -7.59
C GLY A 156 21.36 14.61 -7.84
N ALA A 157 20.76 13.81 -6.97
CA ALA A 157 20.40 12.43 -7.27
C ALA A 157 19.13 12.41 -8.13
N LYS A 158 19.31 12.39 -9.45
CA LYS A 158 18.20 12.23 -10.41
C LYS A 158 17.80 10.77 -10.45
N ARG A 159 16.69 10.43 -9.81
CA ARG A 159 15.98 9.18 -10.10
C ARG A 159 15.08 9.40 -11.32
N HIS A 160 14.81 8.33 -12.06
CA HIS A 160 13.83 8.43 -13.14
C HIS A 160 12.45 8.76 -12.55
N PRO A 161 11.70 9.73 -13.12
CA PRO A 161 10.32 9.99 -12.73
C PRO A 161 9.47 8.70 -12.82
N GLY A 162 8.49 8.56 -11.96
CA GLY A 162 7.59 7.40 -11.99
C GLY A 162 6.75 7.38 -13.27
N TYR A 163 6.87 6.36 -14.09
CA TYR A 163 6.12 6.28 -15.36
C TYR A 163 4.61 6.38 -15.15
N VAL A 164 4.03 5.44 -14.42
CA VAL A 164 2.56 5.35 -14.27
C VAL A 164 2.00 6.51 -13.45
N SER A 165 2.65 6.90 -12.35
CA SER A 165 2.16 8.02 -11.53
C SER A 165 2.11 9.35 -12.31
N ASN A 166 3.10 9.63 -13.16
CA ASN A 166 3.10 10.84 -13.98
C ASN A 166 2.06 10.77 -15.11
N VAL A 167 1.87 9.61 -15.76
CA VAL A 167 0.79 9.43 -16.75
C VAL A 167 -0.57 9.69 -16.10
N LEU A 168 -0.83 9.12 -14.92
CA LEU A 168 -2.09 9.32 -14.20
C LEU A 168 -2.33 10.80 -13.85
N HIS A 169 -1.28 11.50 -13.39
CA HIS A 169 -1.42 12.91 -13.00
C HIS A 169 -1.55 13.85 -14.20
N ASP A 170 -0.69 13.70 -15.21
CA ASP A 170 -0.50 14.70 -16.25
C ASP A 170 -1.29 14.41 -17.52
N MET A 171 -1.57 13.14 -17.84
CA MET A 171 -2.16 12.75 -19.12
C MET A 171 -3.59 12.25 -18.99
N ILE A 172 -3.87 11.42 -17.97
CA ILE A 172 -5.19 10.84 -17.74
C ILE A 172 -6.16 11.92 -17.22
N LYS A 173 -7.31 12.03 -17.85
CA LYS A 173 -8.39 12.99 -17.55
C LYS A 173 -9.65 12.27 -17.06
N GLU A 174 -10.56 13.05 -16.48
CA GLU A 174 -11.92 12.58 -16.24
C GLU A 174 -12.58 12.16 -17.56
N GLY A 175 -13.21 11.00 -17.56
CA GLY A 175 -13.78 10.36 -18.76
C GLY A 175 -12.88 9.32 -19.41
N ASP A 176 -11.55 9.36 -19.19
CA ASP A 176 -10.62 8.40 -19.77
C ASP A 176 -10.78 7.00 -19.15
N LEU A 177 -10.35 6.00 -19.92
CA LEU A 177 -10.43 4.59 -19.54
C LEU A 177 -9.04 4.06 -19.12
N ILE A 178 -9.03 3.25 -18.08
CA ILE A 178 -7.86 2.51 -17.63
C ILE A 178 -8.21 1.05 -17.33
N ASP A 179 -7.23 0.17 -17.38
CA ASP A 179 -7.39 -1.22 -17.01
C ASP A 179 -7.06 -1.43 -15.54
N VAL A 180 -7.93 -2.15 -14.84
CA VAL A 180 -7.87 -2.35 -13.39
C VAL A 180 -7.99 -3.82 -13.07
N SER A 181 -7.22 -4.29 -12.07
CA SER A 181 -7.33 -5.65 -11.55
C SER A 181 -8.40 -5.78 -10.47
N HIS A 182 -8.80 -7.03 -10.18
CA HIS A 182 -9.49 -7.37 -8.94
C HIS A 182 -8.65 -6.91 -7.72
N PRO A 183 -9.28 -6.54 -6.58
CA PRO A 183 -8.56 -6.23 -5.35
C PRO A 183 -7.81 -7.43 -4.79
N TYR A 184 -6.54 -7.23 -4.43
CA TYR A 184 -5.65 -8.21 -3.81
C TYR A 184 -4.88 -7.57 -2.64
N GLY A 185 -4.08 -8.36 -1.96
CA GLY A 185 -3.21 -7.93 -0.85
C GLY A 185 -3.52 -8.68 0.43
N ASP A 186 -2.47 -8.90 1.21
CA ASP A 186 -2.49 -9.58 2.51
C ASP A 186 -2.48 -8.61 3.70
N PHE A 187 -2.29 -7.32 3.44
CA PHE A 187 -2.49 -6.26 4.40
C PHE A 187 -3.94 -5.77 4.37
N PHE A 188 -4.69 -6.06 5.42
CA PHE A 188 -6.08 -5.63 5.52
C PHE A 188 -6.58 -5.63 6.96
N LEU A 189 -7.63 -4.87 7.19
CA LEU A 189 -8.37 -4.87 8.45
C LEU A 189 -8.90 -6.28 8.76
N SER A 190 -8.57 -6.80 9.93
CA SER A 190 -8.95 -8.14 10.37
C SER A 190 -10.46 -8.30 10.41
N THR A 191 -11.14 -7.36 11.06
CA THR A 191 -12.60 -7.23 11.07
C THR A 191 -13.03 -5.81 11.40
N ALA A 192 -14.05 -5.32 10.67
CA ALA A 192 -14.67 -4.03 10.96
C ALA A 192 -15.54 -4.04 12.23
N GLU A 193 -15.93 -5.23 12.68
CA GLU A 193 -16.78 -5.42 13.87
C GLU A 193 -15.99 -5.45 15.19
N ALA A 194 -14.66 -5.44 15.15
CA ALA A 194 -13.83 -5.45 16.33
C ALA A 194 -14.05 -4.18 17.18
N THR A 195 -14.04 -4.34 18.50
CA THR A 195 -14.21 -3.25 19.47
C THR A 195 -12.91 -2.86 20.17
N HIS A 196 -11.87 -3.68 20.07
CA HIS A 196 -10.56 -3.38 20.64
C HIS A 196 -9.90 -2.19 19.95
N PRO A 197 -8.99 -1.47 20.62
CA PRO A 197 -8.35 -0.29 20.07
C PRO A 197 -7.54 -0.58 18.79
N ILE A 198 -7.39 0.43 17.95
CA ILE A 198 -6.58 0.38 16.75
C ILE A 198 -5.71 1.63 16.64
N VAL A 199 -4.44 1.44 16.28
CA VAL A 199 -3.49 2.51 15.98
C VAL A 199 -3.10 2.42 14.52
N LEU A 200 -3.33 3.49 13.76
CA LEU A 200 -2.99 3.62 12.36
C LEU A 200 -1.78 4.54 12.22
N LEU A 201 -0.63 3.97 11.87
CA LEU A 201 0.65 4.67 11.75
C LEU A 201 1.00 4.84 10.26
N SER A 202 1.11 6.06 9.77
CA SER A 202 1.40 6.31 8.37
C SER A 202 2.39 7.45 8.15
N ALA A 203 3.14 7.39 7.05
CA ALA A 203 4.00 8.47 6.61
C ALA A 203 3.86 8.70 5.09
N GLY A 204 3.69 9.97 4.70
CA GLY A 204 3.52 10.35 3.30
C GLY A 204 2.34 9.63 2.63
N VAL A 205 2.55 9.03 1.45
CA VAL A 205 1.50 8.31 0.71
C VAL A 205 1.05 7.01 1.39
N GLY A 206 1.76 6.52 2.41
CA GLY A 206 1.34 5.38 3.22
C GLY A 206 0.03 5.58 3.97
N MET A 207 -0.53 6.78 3.98
CA MET A 207 -1.87 7.02 4.51
C MET A 207 -3.00 6.43 3.63
N THR A 208 -2.74 6.05 2.39
CA THR A 208 -3.81 5.61 1.46
C THR A 208 -4.54 4.35 1.93
N PRO A 209 -3.90 3.24 2.33
CA PRO A 209 -4.60 2.10 2.91
C PRO A 209 -5.23 2.43 4.27
N MET A 210 -4.61 3.34 5.04
CA MET A 210 -5.17 3.78 6.32
C MET A 210 -6.49 4.52 6.14
N MET A 211 -6.66 5.28 5.05
CA MET A 211 -7.94 5.95 4.75
C MET A 211 -9.05 4.93 4.47
N SER A 212 -8.75 3.82 3.78
CA SER A 212 -9.72 2.75 3.57
C SER A 212 -10.15 2.10 4.89
N ILE A 213 -9.19 1.81 5.76
CA ILE A 213 -9.46 1.26 7.09
C ILE A 213 -10.27 2.28 7.92
N LEU A 214 -9.80 3.52 8.01
CA LEU A 214 -10.41 4.58 8.81
C LEU A 214 -11.87 4.83 8.38
N ASN A 215 -12.12 5.01 7.09
CA ASN A 215 -13.47 5.23 6.54
C ASN A 215 -14.42 4.03 6.78
N THR A 216 -13.87 2.85 7.01
CA THR A 216 -14.66 1.64 7.29
C THR A 216 -15.01 1.55 8.77
N ILE A 217 -14.03 1.70 9.66
CA ILE A 217 -14.25 1.51 11.11
C ILE A 217 -15.02 2.65 11.74
N THR A 218 -14.91 3.87 11.24
CA THR A 218 -15.62 5.04 11.75
C THR A 218 -17.14 4.96 11.54
N LYS A 219 -17.62 4.17 10.59
CA LYS A 219 -19.05 3.93 10.40
C LYS A 219 -19.73 3.27 11.62
N LYS A 220 -19.00 2.46 12.37
CA LYS A 220 -19.51 1.72 13.54
C LYS A 220 -19.36 2.50 14.86
N LYS A 221 -18.45 3.49 14.92
CA LYS A 221 -18.18 4.36 16.10
C LYS A 221 -17.88 3.60 17.42
N GLN A 222 -17.43 2.36 17.38
CA GLN A 222 -17.31 1.49 18.56
C GLN A 222 -15.87 1.34 19.10
N ARG A 223 -14.85 1.48 18.23
CA ARG A 223 -13.43 1.31 18.60
C ARG A 223 -12.82 2.64 19.06
N LYS A 224 -11.83 2.53 19.95
CA LYS A 224 -10.86 3.60 20.15
C LYS A 224 -9.90 3.60 18.95
N ILE A 225 -9.71 4.75 18.34
CA ILE A 225 -8.89 4.93 17.13
C ILE A 225 -7.85 5.99 17.41
N HIS A 226 -6.58 5.70 17.14
CA HIS A 226 -5.57 6.73 17.03
C HIS A 226 -4.96 6.72 15.63
N PHE A 227 -5.16 7.81 14.90
CA PHE A 227 -4.55 8.04 13.58
C PHE A 227 -3.32 8.92 13.76
N ILE A 228 -2.14 8.34 13.53
CA ILE A 228 -0.84 9.01 13.66
C ILE A 228 -0.22 9.13 12.26
N HIS A 229 -0.02 10.36 11.81
CA HIS A 229 0.49 10.60 10.47
C HIS A 229 1.66 11.57 10.44
N GLY A 230 2.70 11.19 9.69
CA GLY A 230 3.87 12.02 9.41
C GLY A 230 3.89 12.52 7.96
N SER A 231 4.05 13.83 7.79
CA SER A 231 4.30 14.44 6.49
C SER A 231 5.49 15.38 6.53
N ARG A 232 5.93 15.86 5.35
CA ARG A 232 7.02 16.84 5.30
C ARG A 232 6.54 18.21 5.71
N THR A 233 5.47 18.65 5.10
CA THR A 233 4.82 19.95 5.31
C THR A 233 3.31 19.76 5.40
N THR A 234 2.60 20.81 5.75
CA THR A 234 1.13 20.83 5.81
C THR A 234 0.52 20.66 4.41
N GLU A 235 1.14 21.23 3.36
CA GLU A 235 0.68 21.13 1.97
C GLU A 235 0.84 19.72 1.40
N ALA A 236 1.86 18.97 1.84
CA ALA A 236 2.08 17.58 1.44
C ALA A 236 1.10 16.59 2.12
N ARG A 237 0.37 17.04 3.16
CA ARG A 237 -0.56 16.21 3.92
C ARG A 237 -1.91 16.09 3.20
N ALA A 238 -2.17 14.93 2.62
CA ALA A 238 -3.44 14.62 1.99
C ALA A 238 -4.58 14.41 3.01
N PHE A 239 -5.82 14.54 2.57
CA PHE A 239 -7.05 14.29 3.33
C PHE A 239 -7.22 15.13 4.62
N LYS A 240 -6.54 16.28 4.74
CA LYS A 240 -6.55 17.11 5.95
C LYS A 240 -7.98 17.38 6.43
N SER A 241 -8.83 17.95 5.58
CA SER A 241 -10.21 18.30 5.94
C SER A 241 -11.08 17.08 6.26
N HIS A 242 -10.85 15.96 5.57
CA HIS A 242 -11.60 14.73 5.79
C HIS A 242 -11.28 14.11 7.15
N VAL A 243 -9.99 14.00 7.49
CA VAL A 243 -9.57 13.46 8.79
C VAL A 243 -10.03 14.36 9.95
N GLN A 244 -9.94 15.69 9.79
CA GLN A 244 -10.43 16.65 10.77
C GLN A 244 -11.95 16.49 11.00
N LYS A 245 -12.71 16.31 9.94
CA LYS A 245 -14.14 16.04 10.03
C LYS A 245 -14.43 14.77 10.83
N LEU A 246 -13.72 13.67 10.53
CA LEU A 246 -13.89 12.40 11.23
C LEU A 246 -13.54 12.52 12.71
N GLU A 247 -12.45 13.21 13.06
CA GLU A 247 -12.06 13.46 14.45
C GLU A 247 -13.14 14.20 15.22
N ASN A 248 -13.74 15.23 14.62
CA ASN A 248 -14.84 15.99 15.24
C ASN A 248 -16.13 15.17 15.41
N GLU A 249 -16.40 14.22 14.51
CA GLU A 249 -17.64 13.42 14.51
C GLU A 249 -17.55 12.12 15.32
N ILE A 250 -16.33 11.62 15.59
CA ILE A 250 -16.08 10.33 16.22
C ILE A 250 -15.47 10.51 17.60
N PRO A 251 -16.25 10.39 18.68
CA PRO A 251 -15.78 10.70 20.04
C PRO A 251 -14.55 9.88 20.51
N ASN A 252 -14.39 8.69 19.97
CA ASN A 252 -13.31 7.76 20.34
C ASN A 252 -12.12 7.81 19.35
N MET A 253 -12.03 8.84 18.51
CA MET A 253 -10.93 9.04 17.57
C MET A 253 -10.01 10.15 18.06
N GLN A 254 -8.73 9.88 18.00
CA GLN A 254 -7.64 10.84 18.23
C GLN A 254 -6.78 10.92 16.97
N VAL A 255 -6.24 12.10 16.71
CA VAL A 255 -5.33 12.34 15.60
C VAL A 255 -4.05 13.00 16.09
N THR A 256 -2.91 12.50 15.66
CA THR A 256 -1.61 13.13 15.92
C THR A 256 -0.83 13.31 14.63
N TYR A 257 -0.46 14.55 14.35
CA TYR A 257 0.35 14.91 13.19
C TYR A 257 1.78 15.26 13.57
N PHE A 258 2.73 14.70 12.81
CA PHE A 258 4.14 15.06 12.84
C PHE A 258 4.51 15.77 11.54
N LEU A 259 5.13 16.94 11.61
CA LEU A 259 5.68 17.65 10.46
C LEU A 259 7.21 17.71 10.57
N SER A 260 7.91 17.16 9.56
CA SER A 260 9.37 17.21 9.56
C SER A 260 9.94 18.58 9.14
N ARG A 261 9.13 19.40 8.48
CA ARG A 261 9.45 20.77 8.04
C ARG A 261 8.20 21.65 8.20
N PRO A 262 7.81 22.03 9.41
CA PRO A 262 6.74 23.02 9.60
C PRO A 262 7.12 24.33 8.89
N GLY A 263 6.17 24.95 8.22
CA GLY A 263 6.31 26.31 7.67
C GLY A 263 6.14 27.36 8.73
N ASP A 264 6.53 28.61 8.43
CA ASP A 264 6.45 29.73 9.36
C ASP A 264 5.00 30.07 9.78
N SER A 265 4.02 29.72 8.95
CA SER A 265 2.59 29.91 9.22
C SER A 265 1.94 28.74 9.95
N ASP A 266 2.60 27.58 10.05
CA ASP A 266 2.04 26.40 10.70
C ASP A 266 2.00 26.58 12.23
N GLN A 267 0.88 26.26 12.84
CA GLN A 267 0.65 26.43 14.28
C GLN A 267 0.72 25.09 15.02
N LEU A 268 1.59 25.01 16.03
CA LEU A 268 1.67 23.88 16.94
C LEU A 268 0.34 23.69 17.69
N GLY A 269 -0.14 22.47 17.77
CA GLY A 269 -1.43 22.13 18.39
C GLY A 269 -2.64 22.34 17.46
N VAL A 270 -2.46 22.94 16.28
CA VAL A 270 -3.52 23.17 15.28
C VAL A 270 -3.17 22.43 13.97
N ASP A 271 -2.09 22.80 13.33
CA ASP A 271 -1.68 22.21 12.08
C ASP A 271 -0.83 20.96 12.29
N TYR A 272 -0.09 20.88 13.38
CA TYR A 272 0.70 19.72 13.78
C TYR A 272 0.85 19.65 15.29
N HIS A 273 1.16 18.45 15.82
CA HIS A 273 1.35 18.20 17.25
C HIS A 273 2.83 18.08 17.63
N HIS A 274 3.66 17.59 16.72
CA HIS A 274 5.09 17.42 16.94
C HIS A 274 5.89 17.81 15.71
N ALA A 275 6.97 18.57 15.91
CA ALA A 275 7.98 18.81 14.88
C ALA A 275 8.92 17.61 14.78
N GLY A 276 9.31 17.25 13.55
CA GLY A 276 10.19 16.13 13.24
C GLY A 276 9.45 14.93 12.64
N ARG A 277 10.17 13.80 12.55
CA ARG A 277 9.59 12.51 12.14
C ARG A 277 8.78 11.92 13.28
N ILE A 278 7.91 10.95 12.96
CA ILE A 278 7.18 10.19 13.98
C ILE A 278 8.17 9.53 14.94
N ASP A 279 7.94 9.78 16.21
CA ASP A 279 8.69 9.26 17.32
C ASP A 279 7.68 8.84 18.41
N LEU A 280 7.55 7.53 18.63
CA LEU A 280 6.57 6.98 19.58
C LEU A 280 6.90 7.32 21.02
N GLN A 281 8.15 7.69 21.35
CA GLN A 281 8.53 8.12 22.69
C GLN A 281 7.91 9.48 23.09
N LYS A 282 7.45 10.26 22.10
CA LYS A 282 6.73 11.52 22.36
C LYS A 282 5.24 11.32 22.67
N LEU A 283 4.77 10.08 22.60
CA LEU A 283 3.38 9.70 22.80
C LEU A 283 3.23 8.94 24.12
N ASP A 284 2.13 9.22 24.82
CA ASP A 284 1.80 8.45 26.02
C ASP A 284 1.34 7.03 25.64
N GLY A 285 2.00 6.03 26.22
CA GLY A 285 1.75 4.63 25.88
C GLY A 285 0.30 4.17 26.12
N PRO A 286 -0.27 4.37 27.31
CA PRO A 286 -1.66 3.98 27.61
C PRO A 286 -2.71 4.73 26.83
N SER A 287 -2.62 6.04 26.67
CA SER A 287 -3.69 6.86 26.09
C SER A 287 -3.57 7.03 24.58
N HIS A 288 -2.35 7.00 24.02
CA HIS A 288 -2.11 7.18 22.60
C HIS A 288 -1.85 5.86 21.86
N LEU A 289 -1.06 4.96 22.45
CA LEU A 289 -0.72 3.70 21.83
C LEU A 289 -1.56 2.52 22.35
N TYR A 290 -2.37 2.75 23.40
CA TYR A 290 -3.22 1.74 24.04
C TYR A 290 -2.43 0.47 24.43
N LEU A 291 -1.21 0.65 24.96
CA LEU A 291 -0.29 -0.44 25.29
C LEU A 291 -0.80 -1.34 26.42
N ASP A 292 -1.66 -0.83 27.27
CA ASP A 292 -2.32 -1.56 28.36
C ASP A 292 -3.42 -2.53 27.89
N ASN A 293 -3.82 -2.44 26.62
CA ASN A 293 -4.79 -3.37 26.04
C ASN A 293 -4.08 -4.40 25.14
N PRO A 294 -4.04 -5.69 25.53
CA PRO A 294 -3.32 -6.72 24.80
C PRO A 294 -3.92 -7.07 23.42
N SER A 295 -5.12 -6.58 23.12
CA SER A 295 -5.78 -6.79 21.83
C SER A 295 -5.65 -5.62 20.87
N THR A 296 -4.91 -4.56 21.21
CA THR A 296 -4.68 -3.42 20.31
C THR A 296 -3.97 -3.86 19.04
N GLU A 297 -4.51 -3.49 17.89
CA GLU A 297 -3.90 -3.74 16.57
C GLU A 297 -3.18 -2.48 16.07
N TYR A 298 -2.03 -2.68 15.45
CA TYR A 298 -1.18 -1.62 14.89
C TYR A 298 -1.01 -1.85 13.39
N TYR A 299 -1.40 -0.86 12.60
CA TYR A 299 -1.26 -0.89 11.14
C TYR A 299 -0.24 0.17 10.73
N ILE A 300 0.77 -0.22 9.98
CA ILE A 300 1.90 0.63 9.62
C ILE A 300 2.07 0.64 8.11
N CYS A 301 2.12 1.84 7.50
CA CYS A 301 2.44 2.00 6.08
C CYS A 301 3.19 3.31 5.82
N GLY A 302 4.27 3.22 5.06
CA GLY A 302 5.12 4.35 4.71
C GLY A 302 6.45 3.91 4.11
N PRO A 303 7.46 4.78 4.08
CA PRO A 303 8.80 4.42 3.64
C PRO A 303 9.42 3.30 4.49
N ASP A 304 10.27 2.44 3.89
CA ASP A 304 10.85 1.26 4.54
C ASP A 304 11.49 1.59 5.90
N THR A 305 12.34 2.62 5.94
CA THR A 305 12.99 3.04 7.19
C THR A 305 12.01 3.49 8.27
N PHE A 306 10.88 4.08 7.88
CA PHE A 306 9.81 4.44 8.82
C PHE A 306 9.13 3.19 9.38
N MET A 307 8.78 2.24 8.53
CA MET A 307 8.10 1.02 8.94
C MET A 307 8.96 0.20 9.91
N THR A 308 10.24 0.00 9.58
CA THR A 308 11.19 -0.70 10.46
C THR A 308 11.32 -0.02 11.82
N GLN A 309 11.46 1.31 11.85
CA GLN A 309 11.55 2.07 13.10
C GLN A 309 10.29 1.96 13.97
N MET A 310 9.11 1.98 13.34
CA MET A 310 7.83 1.85 14.08
C MET A 310 7.64 0.44 14.61
N GLU A 311 7.99 -0.58 13.82
CA GLU A 311 7.96 -1.98 14.26
C GLU A 311 8.90 -2.22 15.45
N GLU A 312 10.15 -1.79 15.34
CA GLU A 312 11.16 -1.92 16.43
C GLU A 312 10.70 -1.20 17.71
N ALA A 313 10.16 0.01 17.57
CA ALA A 313 9.66 0.77 18.71
C ALA A 313 8.47 0.08 19.39
N LEU A 314 7.52 -0.46 18.64
CA LEU A 314 6.37 -1.20 19.19
C LEU A 314 6.82 -2.49 19.86
N LYS A 315 7.77 -3.23 19.27
CA LYS A 315 8.37 -4.43 19.89
C LYS A 315 9.11 -4.11 21.18
N ALA A 316 9.81 -2.98 21.24
CA ALA A 316 10.45 -2.51 22.46
C ALA A 316 9.45 -2.20 23.59
N TYR A 317 8.20 -1.84 23.25
CA TYR A 317 7.10 -1.71 24.19
C TYR A 317 6.38 -3.03 24.52
N GLY A 318 6.87 -4.17 24.01
CA GLY A 318 6.29 -5.49 24.26
C GLY A 318 5.08 -5.85 23.36
N VAL A 319 4.90 -5.15 22.23
CA VAL A 319 3.84 -5.50 21.27
C VAL A 319 4.28 -6.73 20.47
N GLY A 320 3.44 -7.77 20.46
CA GLY A 320 3.69 -8.99 19.69
C GLY A 320 3.52 -8.81 18.19
N ASP A 321 4.26 -9.59 17.39
CA ASP A 321 4.26 -9.56 15.91
C ASP A 321 2.86 -9.79 15.31
N ASP A 322 2.03 -10.59 15.95
CA ASP A 322 0.66 -10.89 15.54
C ASP A 322 -0.27 -9.67 15.53
N ARG A 323 0.09 -8.63 16.31
CA ARG A 323 -0.64 -7.37 16.42
C ARG A 323 -0.11 -6.26 15.51
N ILE A 324 1.06 -6.44 14.92
CA ILE A 324 1.70 -5.46 14.02
C ILE A 324 1.48 -5.90 12.57
N LYS A 325 0.85 -5.05 11.78
CA LYS A 325 0.59 -5.27 10.35
C LYS A 325 1.23 -4.17 9.55
N MET A 326 1.99 -4.55 8.51
CA MET A 326 2.74 -3.62 7.68
C MET A 326 2.44 -3.81 6.20
N GLU A 327 2.27 -2.70 5.48
CA GLU A 327 2.13 -2.69 4.02
C GLU A 327 3.35 -2.06 3.37
N LEU A 328 4.03 -2.82 2.53
CA LEU A 328 5.21 -2.38 1.80
C LEU A 328 4.86 -1.85 0.42
N PHE A 329 5.15 -0.58 0.16
CA PHE A 329 5.10 0.01 -1.16
C PHE A 329 6.43 -0.18 -1.90
N GLY A 330 6.46 -1.03 -2.91
CA GLY A 330 7.65 -1.26 -3.72
C GLY A 330 7.76 -2.69 -4.22
N THR A 331 8.80 -2.94 -5.00
CA THR A 331 9.12 -4.25 -5.58
C THR A 331 10.15 -5.04 -4.78
N GLY A 332 10.75 -4.43 -3.74
CA GLY A 332 11.73 -5.05 -2.85
C GLY A 332 11.10 -5.49 -1.53
N GLY A 333 11.58 -6.58 -0.95
CA GLY A 333 11.20 -7.01 0.40
C GLY A 333 11.68 -6.00 1.45
N VAL A 334 10.98 -5.92 2.59
CA VAL A 334 11.50 -5.24 3.78
C VAL A 334 12.77 -5.99 4.19
N PRO A 335 13.92 -5.32 4.35
CA PRO A 335 15.07 -5.96 4.94
C PRO A 335 14.71 -6.36 6.38
N HIS A 336 14.49 -7.63 6.61
CA HIS A 336 14.45 -8.18 7.95
C HIS A 336 15.89 -8.33 8.40
N ASN A 337 16.35 -7.47 9.31
CA ASN A 337 17.62 -7.63 9.99
C ASN A 337 17.52 -8.74 11.03
#